data_02fed23f483bcd31ec12895b0317a96d
#
_entry.id   02fed23f483bcd31ec12895b0317a96d
#
_cell.length_a   1.000
_cell.length_b   1.000
_cell.length_c   1.000
_cell.angle_alpha   90.00
_cell.angle_beta   90.00
_cell.angle_gamma   90.00
#
_symmetry.space_group_name_H-M   'P 1'
#
loop_
_entity.id
_entity.type
_entity.pdbx_description
1 polymer ?
#
loop_
_entity_poly.entity_id
_entity_poly.type
_entity_poly.pdbx_seq_one_letter_code
_entity_poly.pdbx_strand_id
1 'polypeptide(L)'
;MIIFLFLLAFVPLVYAIPTSKQRRQARMRKRASHDALQVEIRFIPKMTADASEIVNTEGVLREMKIECAAYQLAFSKPLLNVPHVLLLKSPENRLNSMIKMFDGWGVRKEAEFRYLKERAAIFNFLQDLLSNINEDVLAVEFSSQRIGLLWGEKDDSEAVYLELVEVLKKLKTLTEETELIYDSE
;
A
#
# COMPACT_ATOMS: atom_id res chain seq x y z
N MET A 1 5.49 -26.33 -43.64
CA MET A 1 6.65 -25.78 -42.90
C MET A 1 6.57 -24.25 -42.75
N ILE A 2 6.24 -23.46 -43.77
CA ILE A 2 6.15 -21.98 -43.70
C ILE A 2 5.06 -21.50 -42.71
N ILE A 3 3.88 -22.11 -42.68
CA ILE A 3 2.77 -21.75 -41.78
C ILE A 3 3.15 -21.95 -40.32
N PHE A 4 3.92 -23.00 -40.00
CA PHE A 4 4.38 -23.28 -38.65
C PHE A 4 5.41 -22.24 -38.16
N LEU A 5 6.28 -21.77 -39.01
CA LEU A 5 7.22 -20.66 -38.72
C LEU A 5 6.50 -19.34 -38.47
N PHE A 6 5.44 -19.04 -39.24
CA PHE A 6 4.60 -17.86 -39.00
C PHE A 6 3.90 -17.94 -37.66
N LEU A 7 3.28 -19.08 -37.30
CA LEU A 7 2.65 -19.28 -35.99
C LEU A 7 3.63 -19.07 -34.82
N LEU A 8 4.85 -19.62 -34.97
CA LEU A 8 5.90 -19.48 -33.94
C LEU A 8 6.37 -18.03 -33.74
N ALA A 9 6.37 -17.22 -34.81
CA ALA A 9 6.72 -15.80 -34.75
C ALA A 9 5.58 -14.93 -34.19
N PHE A 10 4.30 -15.31 -34.38
CA PHE A 10 3.15 -14.53 -33.92
C PHE A 10 2.75 -14.82 -32.47
N VAL A 11 3.05 -16.02 -31.94
CA VAL A 11 2.73 -16.37 -30.53
C VAL A 11 3.34 -15.38 -29.53
N PRO A 12 4.62 -14.99 -29.59
CA PRO A 12 5.18 -14.00 -28.67
C PRO A 12 4.51 -12.61 -28.78
N LEU A 13 4.09 -12.23 -29.99
CA LEU A 13 3.43 -10.94 -30.24
C LEU A 13 2.05 -10.86 -29.57
N VAL A 14 1.28 -11.96 -29.59
CA VAL A 14 -0.03 -12.02 -28.91
C VAL A 14 0.13 -11.91 -27.40
N TYR A 15 1.16 -12.51 -26.82
CA TYR A 15 1.47 -12.38 -25.38
C TYR A 15 2.00 -10.99 -24.99
N ALA A 16 2.54 -10.23 -25.94
CA ALA A 16 3.01 -8.86 -25.69
C ALA A 16 1.89 -7.82 -25.69
N ILE A 17 0.65 -8.17 -26.11
CA ILE A 17 -0.48 -7.25 -26.11
C ILE A 17 -1.01 -7.11 -24.68
N PRO A 18 -0.95 -5.90 -24.06
CA PRO A 18 -1.41 -5.72 -22.69
C PRO A 18 -2.94 -5.92 -22.60
N THR A 19 -3.37 -6.62 -21.58
CA THR A 19 -4.78 -6.86 -21.28
C THR A 19 -5.53 -5.55 -21.00
N SER A 20 -6.86 -5.58 -21.05
CA SER A 20 -7.69 -4.42 -20.72
C SER A 20 -7.41 -3.92 -19.30
N LYS A 21 -7.19 -4.82 -18.34
CA LYS A 21 -6.80 -4.51 -16.96
C LYS A 21 -5.46 -3.78 -16.92
N GLN A 22 -4.44 -4.34 -17.55
CA GLN A 22 -3.10 -3.72 -17.60
C GLN A 22 -3.13 -2.32 -18.23
N ARG A 23 -3.95 -2.11 -19.26
CA ARG A 23 -4.12 -0.80 -19.90
C ARG A 23 -4.80 0.20 -18.95
N ARG A 24 -5.79 -0.23 -18.16
CA ARG A 24 -6.44 0.63 -17.15
C ARG A 24 -5.46 1.00 -16.03
N GLN A 25 -4.78 0.03 -15.46
CA GLN A 25 -3.75 0.26 -14.43
C GLN A 25 -2.65 1.20 -14.94
N ALA A 26 -2.16 1.02 -16.17
CA ALA A 26 -1.18 1.92 -16.77
C ALA A 26 -1.70 3.35 -16.91
N ARG A 27 -2.98 3.54 -17.28
CA ARG A 27 -3.59 4.88 -17.33
C ARG A 27 -3.71 5.52 -15.96
N MET A 28 -4.12 4.76 -14.92
CA MET A 28 -4.19 5.27 -13.54
C MET A 28 -2.83 5.69 -13.02
N ARG A 29 -1.81 4.85 -13.21
CA ARG A 29 -0.44 5.17 -12.80
C ARG A 29 0.13 6.38 -13.54
N LYS A 30 -0.20 6.53 -14.84
CA LYS A 30 0.13 7.74 -15.60
C LYS A 30 -0.57 8.98 -15.03
N ARG A 31 -1.86 8.87 -14.69
CA ARG A 31 -2.60 9.96 -14.05
C ARG A 31 -2.01 10.33 -12.70
N ALA A 32 -1.64 9.33 -11.89
CA ALA A 32 -1.00 9.54 -10.61
C ALA A 32 0.26 10.43 -10.72
N SER A 33 1.06 10.22 -11.75
CA SER A 33 2.21 11.09 -12.04
C SER A 33 1.81 12.54 -12.33
N HIS A 34 0.66 12.78 -12.98
CA HIS A 34 0.12 14.14 -13.18
C HIS A 34 -0.41 14.75 -11.88
N ASP A 35 -0.93 13.93 -10.96
CA ASP A 35 -1.42 14.34 -9.65
C ASP A 35 -0.29 14.47 -8.61
N ALA A 36 0.97 14.51 -9.05
CA ALA A 36 2.18 14.57 -8.23
C ALA A 36 2.39 13.37 -7.29
N LEU A 37 1.76 12.24 -7.58
CA LEU A 37 1.97 10.98 -6.88
C LEU A 37 3.13 10.20 -7.51
N GLN A 38 3.98 9.65 -6.67
CA GLN A 38 4.93 8.61 -7.06
C GLN A 38 4.26 7.24 -6.93
N VAL A 39 4.38 6.39 -7.95
CA VAL A 39 3.86 5.03 -7.92
C VAL A 39 5.01 4.04 -8.05
N GLU A 40 5.12 3.14 -7.08
CA GLU A 40 6.13 2.08 -7.04
C GLU A 40 5.44 0.73 -6.88
N ILE A 41 5.95 -0.30 -7.56
CA ILE A 41 5.54 -1.68 -7.31
C ILE A 41 6.32 -2.21 -6.13
N ARG A 42 5.60 -2.72 -5.12
CA ARG A 42 6.17 -3.23 -3.90
C ARG A 42 5.65 -4.61 -3.55
N PHE A 43 6.42 -5.29 -2.72
CA PHE A 43 6.06 -6.58 -2.16
C PHE A 43 5.93 -6.43 -0.65
N ILE A 44 4.74 -6.72 -0.12
CA ILE A 44 4.46 -6.73 1.32
C ILE A 44 4.09 -8.15 1.77
N PRO A 45 4.20 -8.45 3.07
CA PRO A 45 3.75 -9.73 3.60
C PRO A 45 2.29 -10.00 3.29
N LYS A 46 1.99 -11.20 2.78
CA LYS A 46 0.60 -11.64 2.54
C LYS A 46 -0.02 -12.06 3.87
N MET A 47 -0.69 -11.12 4.53
CA MET A 47 -1.30 -11.37 5.85
C MET A 47 -2.46 -12.37 5.81
N THR A 48 -3.03 -12.63 4.63
CA THR A 48 -4.10 -13.62 4.40
C THR A 48 -3.59 -14.99 3.98
N ALA A 49 -2.26 -15.24 3.95
CA ALA A 49 -1.71 -16.52 3.50
C ALA A 49 -2.11 -17.67 4.45
N ASP A 50 -2.58 -18.79 3.92
CA ASP A 50 -2.94 -19.97 4.71
C ASP A 50 -1.70 -20.70 5.25
N ALA A 51 -1.89 -21.53 6.28
CA ALA A 51 -0.79 -22.31 6.86
C ALA A 51 -0.08 -23.20 5.82
N SER A 52 -0.83 -23.74 4.85
CA SER A 52 -0.29 -24.53 3.75
C SER A 52 0.53 -23.73 2.75
N GLU A 53 0.29 -22.42 2.63
CA GLU A 53 1.06 -21.52 1.77
C GLU A 53 2.36 -21.06 2.44
N ILE A 54 2.38 -21.04 3.78
CA ILE A 54 3.52 -20.54 4.57
C ILE A 54 4.61 -21.59 4.73
N VAL A 55 4.24 -22.88 4.71
CA VAL A 55 5.19 -23.99 4.89
C VAL A 55 5.57 -24.55 3.52
N ASN A 56 6.87 -24.60 3.23
CA ASN A 56 7.34 -25.26 2.01
C ASN A 56 7.34 -26.80 2.17
N THR A 57 7.63 -27.51 1.10
CA THR A 57 7.71 -28.99 1.08
C THR A 57 8.74 -29.58 2.07
N GLU A 58 9.67 -28.76 2.54
CA GLU A 58 10.72 -29.12 3.50
C GLU A 58 10.36 -28.74 4.95
N GLY A 59 9.12 -28.24 5.19
CA GLY A 59 8.67 -27.81 6.50
C GLY A 59 9.20 -26.44 6.96
N VAL A 60 9.88 -25.69 6.08
CA VAL A 60 10.42 -24.37 6.41
C VAL A 60 9.36 -23.29 6.22
N LEU A 61 9.17 -22.45 7.22
CA LEU A 61 8.27 -21.29 7.14
C LEU A 61 8.82 -20.25 6.14
N ARG A 62 8.00 -19.88 5.15
CA ARG A 62 8.29 -18.81 4.21
C ARG A 62 7.32 -17.66 4.40
N GLU A 63 7.83 -16.45 4.46
CA GLU A 63 7.00 -15.26 4.42
C GLU A 63 6.47 -15.07 2.99
N MET A 64 5.20 -15.40 2.78
CA MET A 64 4.54 -15.13 1.51
C MET A 64 4.40 -13.63 1.31
N LYS A 65 4.69 -13.16 0.09
CA LYS A 65 4.57 -11.74 -0.27
C LYS A 65 3.50 -11.55 -1.33
N ILE A 66 2.80 -10.43 -1.23
CA ILE A 66 1.83 -9.99 -2.24
C ILE A 66 2.38 -8.74 -2.94
N GLU A 67 2.25 -8.71 -4.26
CA GLU A 67 2.55 -7.53 -5.06
C GLU A 67 1.44 -6.50 -4.92
N CYS A 68 1.80 -5.25 -4.76
CA CYS A 68 0.88 -4.10 -4.69
C CYS A 68 1.52 -2.86 -5.29
N ALA A 69 0.70 -1.87 -5.62
CA ALA A 69 1.15 -0.55 -6.03
C ALA A 69 1.14 0.39 -4.83
N ALA A 70 2.27 1.01 -4.52
CA ALA A 70 2.40 2.05 -3.51
C ALA A 70 2.21 3.41 -4.17
N TYR A 71 1.09 4.06 -3.88
CA TYR A 71 0.79 5.43 -4.29
C TYR A 71 1.26 6.37 -3.18
N GLN A 72 2.21 7.24 -3.47
CA GLN A 72 2.92 8.02 -2.46
C GLN A 72 2.90 9.51 -2.78
N LEU A 73 2.72 10.34 -1.74
CA LEU A 73 2.89 11.79 -1.79
C LEU A 73 4.10 12.19 -0.96
N ALA A 74 5.00 12.97 -1.56
CA ALA A 74 6.11 13.55 -0.83
C ALA A 74 5.62 14.68 0.09
N PHE A 75 6.23 14.81 1.26
CA PHE A 75 6.07 15.96 2.13
C PHE A 75 6.72 17.21 1.50
N SER A 76 6.26 18.38 1.90
CA SER A 76 6.81 19.67 1.44
C SER A 76 8.27 19.85 1.86
N LYS A 77 8.63 19.28 3.01
CA LYS A 77 9.98 19.14 3.54
C LYS A 77 10.11 17.80 4.29
N PRO A 78 11.31 17.22 4.39
CA PRO A 78 11.50 16.02 5.22
C PRO A 78 11.08 16.27 6.67
N LEU A 79 10.34 15.32 7.25
CA LEU A 79 9.89 15.33 8.64
C LEU A 79 10.78 14.39 9.45
N LEU A 80 11.77 14.94 10.15
CA LEU A 80 12.86 14.16 10.77
C LEU A 80 12.37 13.23 11.89
N ASN A 81 11.29 13.59 12.59
CA ASN A 81 10.73 12.83 13.69
C ASN A 81 9.75 11.74 13.28
N VAL A 82 9.44 11.61 11.98
CA VAL A 82 8.56 10.57 11.45
C VAL A 82 9.37 9.30 11.19
N PRO A 83 9.18 8.23 11.98
CA PRO A 83 9.82 6.95 11.72
C PRO A 83 9.21 6.29 10.47
N HIS A 84 9.84 5.24 9.99
CA HIS A 84 9.20 4.40 8.99
C HIS A 84 8.12 3.56 9.69
N VAL A 85 6.86 3.84 9.40
CA VAL A 85 5.67 3.14 9.90
C VAL A 85 5.01 2.40 8.75
N LEU A 86 4.72 1.13 8.93
CA LEU A 86 3.93 0.32 8.00
C LEU A 86 2.74 -0.29 8.72
N LEU A 87 1.59 0.37 8.60
CA LEU A 87 0.32 -0.09 9.13
C LEU A 87 -0.31 -1.05 8.14
N LEU A 88 -0.37 -2.34 8.48
CA LEU A 88 -0.80 -3.43 7.62
C LEU A 88 -2.24 -3.84 7.93
N LYS A 89 -3.02 -4.10 6.88
CA LYS A 89 -4.32 -4.76 7.00
C LYS A 89 -4.11 -6.25 7.25
N SER A 90 -4.74 -6.79 8.28
CA SER A 90 -4.61 -8.19 8.68
C SER A 90 -5.93 -8.76 9.18
N PRO A 91 -6.30 -9.99 8.80
CA PRO A 91 -7.42 -10.69 9.42
C PRO A 91 -7.22 -10.82 10.93
N GLU A 92 -8.29 -10.80 11.71
CA GLU A 92 -8.24 -10.84 13.17
C GLU A 92 -7.45 -12.04 13.72
N ASN A 93 -7.57 -13.20 13.09
CA ASN A 93 -6.89 -14.43 13.51
C ASN A 93 -5.36 -14.37 13.34
N ARG A 94 -4.80 -13.37 12.68
CA ARG A 94 -3.36 -13.18 12.44
C ARG A 94 -2.76 -11.96 13.10
N LEU A 95 -3.56 -11.16 13.76
CA LEU A 95 -3.07 -10.01 14.53
C LEU A 95 -2.17 -10.40 15.71
N ASN A 96 -2.12 -11.70 16.08
CA ASN A 96 -1.26 -12.20 17.17
C ASN A 96 0.25 -12.00 16.94
N SER A 97 0.68 -11.83 15.68
CA SER A 97 2.09 -11.52 15.34
C SER A 97 2.35 -10.02 15.15
N MET A 98 1.35 -9.19 15.45
CA MET A 98 1.37 -7.75 15.25
C MET A 98 0.80 -7.05 16.49
N ILE A 99 1.14 -5.79 16.65
CA ILE A 99 0.53 -4.91 17.65
C ILE A 99 -0.75 -4.35 17.03
N LYS A 100 -1.92 -4.79 17.53
CA LYS A 100 -3.23 -4.31 17.06
C LYS A 100 -3.37 -2.81 17.34
N MET A 101 -3.71 -2.05 16.30
CA MET A 101 -3.97 -0.61 16.38
C MET A 101 -5.46 -0.32 16.26
N PHE A 102 -6.07 -0.82 15.20
CA PHE A 102 -7.47 -0.66 14.84
C PHE A 102 -8.06 -2.01 14.47
N ASP A 103 -9.36 -2.07 14.23
CA ASP A 103 -10.00 -3.30 13.79
C ASP A 103 -9.49 -3.73 12.42
N GLY A 104 -8.94 -4.95 12.33
CA GLY A 104 -8.32 -5.47 11.11
C GLY A 104 -6.98 -4.82 10.72
N TRP A 105 -6.36 -3.97 11.57
CA TRP A 105 -5.13 -3.26 11.26
C TRP A 105 -4.12 -3.29 12.41
N GLY A 106 -2.84 -3.43 12.07
CA GLY A 106 -1.76 -3.45 13.06
C GLY A 106 -0.40 -3.09 12.50
N VAL A 107 0.54 -2.88 13.41
CA VAL A 107 1.94 -2.60 13.12
C VAL A 107 2.84 -3.72 13.64
N ARG A 108 4.08 -3.81 13.13
CA ARG A 108 5.00 -4.87 13.54
C ARG A 108 5.93 -4.48 14.69
N LYS A 109 6.18 -3.18 14.86
CA LYS A 109 7.17 -2.67 15.82
C LYS A 109 6.53 -1.76 16.85
N GLU A 110 7.02 -1.86 18.08
CA GLU A 110 6.57 -1.00 19.19
C GLU A 110 6.80 0.49 18.92
N ALA A 111 7.89 0.85 18.23
CA ALA A 111 8.16 2.23 17.87
C ALA A 111 7.12 2.81 16.92
N GLU A 112 6.61 1.99 15.97
CA GLU A 112 5.55 2.37 15.04
C GLU A 112 4.23 2.61 15.79
N PHE A 113 3.92 1.71 16.73
CA PHE A 113 2.74 1.82 17.60
C PHE A 113 2.78 3.11 18.42
N ARG A 114 3.90 3.36 19.11
CA ARG A 114 4.10 4.51 19.97
C ARG A 114 3.97 5.82 19.18
N TYR A 115 4.64 5.89 18.04
CA TYR A 115 4.56 7.06 17.16
C TYR A 115 3.12 7.43 16.82
N LEU A 116 2.31 6.48 16.35
CA LEU A 116 0.90 6.74 16.01
C LEU A 116 0.05 7.09 17.23
N LYS A 117 0.27 6.42 18.36
CA LYS A 117 -0.47 6.64 19.61
C LYS A 117 -0.25 8.04 20.19
N GLU A 118 0.97 8.56 20.13
CA GLU A 118 1.33 9.88 20.64
C GLU A 118 0.73 11.01 19.79
N ARG A 119 0.41 10.75 18.53
CA ARG A 119 -0.14 11.73 17.59
C ARG A 119 -1.64 11.58 17.44
N ALA A 120 -2.39 12.06 18.45
CA ALA A 120 -3.83 11.86 18.55
C ALA A 120 -4.61 12.28 17.29
N ALA A 121 -4.22 13.37 16.61
CA ALA A 121 -4.88 13.83 15.39
C ALA A 121 -4.75 12.80 14.27
N ILE A 122 -3.55 12.28 14.04
CA ILE A 122 -3.28 11.24 13.01
C ILE A 122 -3.99 9.95 13.42
N PHE A 123 -3.91 9.55 14.69
CA PHE A 123 -4.52 8.33 15.18
C PHE A 123 -6.05 8.33 14.98
N ASN A 124 -6.74 9.38 15.38
CA ASN A 124 -8.20 9.50 15.25
C ASN A 124 -8.61 9.51 13.77
N PHE A 125 -7.89 10.26 12.93
CA PHE A 125 -8.16 10.27 11.49
C PHE A 125 -7.98 8.89 10.86
N LEU A 126 -6.94 8.15 11.22
CA LEU A 126 -6.72 6.78 10.74
C LEU A 126 -7.83 5.84 11.20
N GLN A 127 -8.31 5.95 12.45
CA GLN A 127 -9.40 5.13 12.96
C GLN A 127 -10.67 5.27 12.12
N ASP A 128 -11.06 6.50 11.82
CA ASP A 128 -12.24 6.78 11.00
C ASP A 128 -12.05 6.34 9.54
N LEU A 129 -10.88 6.64 8.99
CA LEU A 129 -10.53 6.30 7.62
C LEU A 129 -10.53 4.79 7.38
N LEU A 130 -9.82 4.03 8.23
CA LEU A 130 -9.58 2.60 8.01
C LEU A 130 -10.83 1.75 8.21
N SER A 131 -11.85 2.29 8.89
CA SER A 131 -13.17 1.64 9.00
C SER A 131 -13.94 1.65 7.69
N ASN A 132 -13.66 2.60 6.79
CA ASN A 132 -14.42 2.83 5.57
C ASN A 132 -13.58 2.77 4.29
N ILE A 133 -12.25 2.58 4.40
CA ILE A 133 -11.37 2.56 3.24
C ILE A 133 -11.64 1.35 2.35
N ASN A 134 -11.45 1.52 1.05
CA ASN A 134 -11.59 0.45 0.07
C ASN A 134 -10.87 -0.83 0.53
N GLU A 135 -11.55 -1.97 0.40
CA GLU A 135 -11.07 -3.26 0.91
C GLU A 135 -9.75 -3.73 0.29
N ASP A 136 -9.44 -3.24 -0.91
CA ASP A 136 -8.23 -3.58 -1.65
C ASP A 136 -7.00 -2.75 -1.23
N VAL A 137 -7.16 -1.79 -0.32
CA VAL A 137 -6.04 -1.13 0.36
C VAL A 137 -5.45 -2.10 1.38
N LEU A 138 -4.15 -2.36 1.25
CA LEU A 138 -3.42 -3.39 1.99
C LEU A 138 -2.57 -2.81 3.11
N ALA A 139 -2.10 -1.57 2.96
CA ALA A 139 -1.28 -0.91 3.98
C ALA A 139 -1.33 0.62 3.85
N VAL A 140 -1.03 1.30 4.95
CA VAL A 140 -0.70 2.73 5.01
C VAL A 140 0.75 2.87 5.45
N GLU A 141 1.53 3.65 4.73
CA GLU A 141 2.95 3.84 5.00
C GLU A 141 3.25 5.31 5.34
N PHE A 142 4.06 5.51 6.38
CA PHE A 142 4.64 6.80 6.72
C PHE A 142 6.16 6.68 6.71
N SER A 143 6.83 7.72 6.26
CA SER A 143 8.28 7.86 6.35
C SER A 143 8.64 9.33 6.53
N SER A 144 9.89 9.63 6.80
CA SER A 144 10.37 11.02 6.92
C SER A 144 10.18 11.86 5.65
N GLN A 145 10.01 11.25 4.49
CA GLN A 145 9.94 11.96 3.20
C GLN A 145 8.57 11.93 2.54
N ARG A 146 7.74 10.93 2.87
CA ARG A 146 6.50 10.68 2.13
C ARG A 146 5.49 9.89 2.95
N ILE A 147 4.25 10.00 2.54
CA ILE A 147 3.15 9.16 2.98
C ILE A 147 2.61 8.36 1.79
N GLY A 148 2.15 7.13 2.02
CA GLY A 148 1.68 6.24 0.96
C GLY A 148 0.53 5.35 1.36
N LEU A 149 -0.27 4.97 0.35
CA LEU A 149 -1.23 3.88 0.41
C LEU A 149 -0.77 2.75 -0.50
N LEU A 150 -0.73 1.54 0.02
CA LEU A 150 -0.39 0.34 -0.72
C LEU A 150 -1.69 -0.34 -1.14
N TRP A 151 -1.93 -0.38 -2.44
CA TRP A 151 -3.19 -0.78 -3.05
C TRP A 151 -3.00 -1.98 -3.98
N GLY A 152 -3.90 -2.95 -3.92
CA GLY A 152 -3.87 -4.16 -4.76
C GLY A 152 -4.31 -3.93 -6.21
N GLU A 153 -4.92 -2.78 -6.51
CA GLU A 153 -5.44 -2.42 -7.85
C GLU A 153 -6.39 -3.49 -8.44
N LYS A 154 -7.15 -4.19 -7.60
CA LYS A 154 -8.17 -5.14 -8.06
C LYS A 154 -9.39 -4.40 -8.58
N ASP A 155 -9.87 -3.41 -7.80
CA ASP A 155 -10.84 -2.42 -8.26
C ASP A 155 -10.09 -1.25 -8.89
N ASP A 156 -9.97 -1.26 -10.21
CA ASP A 156 -9.28 -0.25 -11.01
C ASP A 156 -10.22 0.86 -11.49
N SER A 157 -11.30 1.15 -10.73
CA SER A 157 -12.24 2.22 -11.03
C SER A 157 -11.65 3.61 -10.76
N GLU A 158 -12.05 4.57 -11.58
CA GLU A 158 -11.62 5.97 -11.42
C GLU A 158 -12.11 6.56 -10.09
N ALA A 159 -13.29 6.15 -9.63
CA ALA A 159 -13.88 6.62 -8.39
C ALA A 159 -12.99 6.25 -7.19
N VAL A 160 -12.57 4.98 -7.09
CA VAL A 160 -11.67 4.50 -6.04
C VAL A 160 -10.33 5.23 -6.10
N TYR A 161 -9.75 5.41 -7.30
CA TYR A 161 -8.52 6.16 -7.46
C TYR A 161 -8.63 7.59 -6.89
N LEU A 162 -9.70 8.32 -7.23
CA LEU A 162 -9.92 9.69 -6.74
C LEU A 162 -10.08 9.75 -5.23
N GLU A 163 -10.82 8.80 -4.65
CA GLU A 163 -10.97 8.67 -3.20
C GLU A 163 -9.60 8.48 -2.52
N LEU A 164 -8.78 7.55 -3.03
CA LEU A 164 -7.45 7.29 -2.47
C LEU A 164 -6.51 8.51 -2.57
N VAL A 165 -6.57 9.26 -3.67
CA VAL A 165 -5.81 10.51 -3.84
C VAL A 165 -6.24 11.55 -2.81
N GLU A 166 -7.53 11.71 -2.58
CA GLU A 166 -8.06 12.64 -1.58
C GLU A 166 -7.63 12.26 -0.15
N VAL A 167 -7.72 10.97 0.16
CA VAL A 167 -7.23 10.41 1.43
C VAL A 167 -5.74 10.71 1.64
N LEU A 168 -4.92 10.45 0.64
CA LEU A 168 -3.47 10.74 0.71
C LEU A 168 -3.17 12.22 0.94
N LYS A 169 -3.90 13.11 0.27
CA LYS A 169 -3.74 14.57 0.45
C LYS A 169 -4.10 14.99 1.87
N LYS A 170 -5.22 14.48 2.41
CA LYS A 170 -5.64 14.77 3.79
C LYS A 170 -4.63 14.24 4.81
N LEU A 171 -4.18 12.99 4.65
CA LEU A 171 -3.15 12.40 5.53
C LEU A 171 -1.84 13.18 5.47
N LYS A 172 -1.40 13.60 4.28
CA LYS A 172 -0.19 14.43 4.12
C LYS A 172 -0.31 15.72 4.93
N THR A 173 -1.36 16.51 4.68
CA THR A 173 -1.59 17.79 5.36
C THR A 173 -1.62 17.60 6.87
N LEU A 174 -2.40 16.64 7.36
CA LEU A 174 -2.52 16.36 8.79
C LEU A 174 -1.19 15.95 9.42
N THR A 175 -0.38 15.16 8.70
CA THR A 175 0.94 14.74 9.21
C THR A 175 1.89 15.93 9.27
N GLU A 176 1.93 16.78 8.23
CA GLU A 176 2.78 17.98 8.20
C GLU A 176 2.40 18.96 9.32
N GLU A 177 1.10 19.20 9.53
CA GLU A 177 0.61 20.09 10.61
C GLU A 177 0.92 19.52 12.00
N THR A 178 0.72 18.22 12.20
CA THR A 178 0.99 17.57 13.49
C THR A 178 2.48 17.64 13.82
N GLU A 179 3.38 17.32 12.89
CA GLU A 179 4.81 17.34 13.16
C GLU A 179 5.35 18.76 13.37
N LEU A 180 4.76 19.79 12.74
CA LEU A 180 5.11 21.19 13.03
C LEU A 180 4.84 21.59 14.48
N ILE A 181 3.79 21.05 15.10
CA ILE A 181 3.49 21.29 16.51
C ILE A 181 4.54 20.64 17.41
N TYR A 182 4.89 19.38 17.12
CA TYR A 182 5.89 18.64 17.90
C TYR A 182 7.33 19.17 17.75
N ASP A 183 7.67 19.78 16.62
CA ASP A 183 8.98 20.41 16.40
C ASP A 183 9.11 21.76 17.12
N SER A 184 8.00 22.34 17.61
CA SER A 184 7.97 23.65 18.29
C SER A 184 8.00 23.56 19.82
N GLU A 185 7.85 22.37 20.38
CA GLU A 185 7.94 22.07 21.83
C GLU A 185 9.35 21.62 22.21
#